data_5a73420f192c5a1501b49625efc1f5cb
#
_entry.id   5a73420f192c5a1501b49625efc1f5cb
#
_cell.length_a   1.000
_cell.length_b   1.000
_cell.length_c   1.000
_cell.angle_alpha   90.00
_cell.angle_beta   90.00
_cell.angle_gamma   90.00
#
_symmetry.space_group_name_H-M   'P 1'
#
loop_
_entity.id
_entity.type
_entity.pdbx_description
1 polymer ?
#
loop_
_entity_poly.entity_id
_entity_poly.type
_entity_poly.pdbx_seq_one_letter_code
_entity_poly.pdbx_strand_id
1 'polypeptide(L)'
;MALITCKECGKEVSDKAKLCAGCGAPVKMSIPKKKAHPVLVGIVALAIIYFVVGGDKGDASKPGASSSKTEAAACEATDLSCLGNAGAISAGVYCVREVEKLAKHDFKWTDGLLESKFDRFRWKDKESGVITYLGDKVQFQNGFGAFTTVTYECDLAKDNKTVLAVRAKEGRLN
;
A
#
# COMPACT_ATOMS: atom_id res chain seq x y z
N MET A 1 -14.65 -6.24 -28.48
CA MET A 1 -14.12 -4.86 -28.50
C MET A 1 -15.28 -3.99 -28.93
N ALA A 2 -15.66 -3.01 -28.14
CA ALA A 2 -16.74 -2.09 -28.52
C ALA A 2 -16.14 -0.92 -29.32
N LEU A 3 -16.85 -0.50 -30.37
CA LEU A 3 -16.54 0.70 -31.14
C LEU A 3 -17.45 1.82 -30.66
N ILE A 4 -16.87 3.00 -30.49
CA ILE A 4 -17.60 4.22 -30.11
C ILE A 4 -17.37 5.30 -31.17
N THR A 5 -18.31 6.18 -31.34
CA THR A 5 -18.19 7.29 -32.31
C THR A 5 -17.43 8.45 -31.68
N CYS A 6 -16.37 8.92 -32.33
CA CYS A 6 -15.64 10.09 -31.91
C CYS A 6 -16.53 11.34 -32.01
N LYS A 7 -16.62 12.11 -30.92
CA LYS A 7 -17.47 13.32 -30.87
C LYS A 7 -16.95 14.48 -31.75
N GLU A 8 -15.65 14.47 -32.05
CA GLU A 8 -15.01 15.56 -32.82
C GLU A 8 -15.05 15.34 -34.31
N CYS A 9 -14.91 14.08 -34.79
CA CYS A 9 -14.83 13.82 -36.22
C CYS A 9 -15.82 12.77 -36.76
N GLY A 10 -16.67 12.21 -35.91
CA GLY A 10 -17.69 11.23 -36.27
C GLY A 10 -17.19 9.84 -36.68
N LYS A 11 -15.88 9.58 -36.67
CA LYS A 11 -15.32 8.26 -37.01
C LYS A 11 -15.41 7.27 -35.86
N GLU A 12 -15.59 6.01 -36.20
CA GLU A 12 -15.57 4.92 -35.19
C GLU A 12 -14.16 4.69 -34.68
N VAL A 13 -14.02 4.59 -33.34
CA VAL A 13 -12.78 4.34 -32.62
C VAL A 13 -13.02 3.30 -31.53
N SER A 14 -11.97 2.54 -31.18
CA SER A 14 -12.06 1.60 -30.06
C SER A 14 -12.34 2.33 -28.76
N ASP A 15 -13.21 1.76 -27.92
CA ASP A 15 -13.51 2.23 -26.56
C ASP A 15 -12.29 2.27 -25.63
N LYS A 16 -11.22 1.57 -25.99
CA LYS A 16 -9.92 1.54 -25.28
C LYS A 16 -8.86 2.48 -25.86
N ALA A 17 -9.15 3.16 -26.95
CA ALA A 17 -8.20 4.09 -27.56
C ALA A 17 -8.07 5.37 -26.74
N LYS A 18 -6.86 5.78 -26.42
CA LYS A 18 -6.59 7.05 -25.73
C LYS A 18 -6.79 8.27 -26.63
N LEU A 19 -6.52 8.11 -27.92
CA LEU A 19 -6.64 9.15 -28.96
C LEU A 19 -7.40 8.61 -30.16
N CYS A 20 -8.19 9.46 -30.81
CA CYS A 20 -8.86 9.13 -32.05
C CYS A 20 -7.85 9.05 -33.21
N ALA A 21 -7.78 7.91 -33.90
CA ALA A 21 -6.90 7.72 -35.04
C ALA A 21 -7.24 8.62 -36.23
N GLY A 22 -8.44 9.22 -36.29
CA GLY A 22 -8.88 10.07 -37.37
C GLY A 22 -8.61 11.56 -37.18
N CYS A 23 -8.58 12.07 -35.95
CA CYS A 23 -8.42 13.50 -35.66
C CYS A 23 -7.47 13.81 -34.50
N GLY A 24 -6.92 12.79 -33.82
CA GLY A 24 -6.01 12.99 -32.68
C GLY A 24 -6.68 13.46 -31.40
N ALA A 25 -8.01 13.63 -31.38
CA ALA A 25 -8.71 14.09 -30.18
C ALA A 25 -8.73 13.02 -29.07
N PRO A 26 -8.62 13.40 -27.78
CA PRO A 26 -8.65 12.45 -26.67
C PRO A 26 -10.03 11.79 -26.53
N VAL A 27 -10.05 10.46 -26.53
CA VAL A 27 -11.28 9.67 -26.33
C VAL A 27 -11.58 9.62 -24.84
N LYS A 28 -12.60 10.37 -24.40
CA LYS A 28 -13.08 10.33 -23.01
C LYS A 28 -13.93 9.07 -22.81
N MET A 29 -13.43 8.09 -22.04
CA MET A 29 -14.23 6.97 -21.58
C MET A 29 -15.36 7.49 -20.69
N SER A 30 -16.62 7.30 -21.13
CA SER A 30 -17.79 7.47 -20.28
C SER A 30 -17.86 6.29 -19.32
N ILE A 31 -17.34 6.45 -18.11
CA ILE A 31 -17.53 5.46 -17.05
C ILE A 31 -19.03 5.45 -16.74
N PRO A 32 -19.76 4.32 -16.90
CA PRO A 32 -21.16 4.24 -16.53
C PRO A 32 -21.27 4.45 -15.01
N LYS A 33 -21.88 5.55 -14.58
CA LYS A 33 -22.24 5.78 -13.18
C LYS A 33 -23.20 4.67 -12.78
N LYS A 34 -22.76 3.70 -11.98
CA LYS A 34 -23.66 2.73 -11.33
C LYS A 34 -24.67 3.53 -10.53
N LYS A 35 -25.94 3.46 -10.94
CA LYS A 35 -27.05 3.99 -10.15
C LYS A 35 -27.08 3.21 -8.83
N ALA A 36 -26.77 3.88 -7.72
CA ALA A 36 -26.96 3.31 -6.41
C ALA A 36 -28.46 3.05 -6.23
N HIS A 37 -28.84 1.81 -5.91
CA HIS A 37 -30.23 1.46 -5.64
C HIS A 37 -30.67 2.16 -4.34
N PRO A 38 -31.71 3.02 -4.36
CA PRO A 38 -32.15 3.77 -3.17
C PRO A 38 -32.60 2.87 -2.02
N VAL A 39 -33.00 1.63 -2.32
CA VAL A 39 -33.41 0.62 -1.33
C VAL A 39 -32.27 0.17 -0.44
N LEU A 40 -31.05 -0.02 -0.98
CA LEU A 40 -29.87 -0.42 -0.20
C LEU A 40 -29.39 0.68 0.76
N VAL A 41 -29.49 1.94 0.35
CA VAL A 41 -29.15 3.09 1.21
C VAL A 41 -30.11 3.22 2.38
N GLY A 42 -31.41 2.96 2.16
CA GLY A 42 -32.43 2.98 3.21
C GLY A 42 -32.22 1.90 4.28
N ILE A 43 -31.83 0.69 3.88
CA ILE A 43 -31.61 -0.42 4.84
C ILE A 43 -30.38 -0.14 5.72
N VAL A 44 -29.30 0.40 5.15
CA VAL A 44 -28.10 0.75 5.92
C VAL A 44 -28.38 1.89 6.91
N ALA A 45 -29.15 2.90 6.51
CA ALA A 45 -29.53 4.01 7.39
C ALA A 45 -30.42 3.54 8.56
N LEU A 46 -31.37 2.65 8.32
CA LEU A 46 -32.23 2.06 9.38
C LEU A 46 -31.44 1.18 10.36
N ALA A 47 -30.47 0.40 9.86
CA ALA A 47 -29.60 -0.41 10.70
C ALA A 47 -28.72 0.45 11.63
N ILE A 48 -28.21 1.59 11.15
CA ILE A 48 -27.41 2.52 11.96
C ILE A 48 -28.28 3.18 13.04
N ILE A 49 -29.50 3.59 12.72
CA ILE A 49 -30.44 4.20 13.70
C ILE A 49 -30.83 3.17 14.78
N TYR A 50 -31.07 1.92 14.40
CA TYR A 50 -31.41 0.84 15.36
C TYR A 50 -30.26 0.56 16.32
N PHE A 51 -28.99 0.67 15.86
CA PHE A 51 -27.82 0.44 16.69
C PHE A 51 -27.48 1.60 17.64
N VAL A 52 -27.90 2.83 17.30
CA VAL A 52 -27.58 4.02 18.10
C VAL A 52 -28.63 4.34 19.16
N VAL A 53 -29.91 3.95 18.94
CA VAL A 53 -31.04 4.36 19.81
C VAL A 53 -31.64 3.23 20.65
N GLY A 54 -31.38 1.96 20.36
CA GLY A 54 -32.00 0.81 21.02
C GLY A 54 -31.03 -0.16 21.64
N GLY A 55 -30.65 0.03 22.88
CA GLY A 55 -29.87 -0.98 23.58
C GLY A 55 -29.61 -0.71 25.06
N ASP A 56 -30.61 -0.92 25.87
CA ASP A 56 -30.36 -1.10 27.31
C ASP A 56 -30.73 -2.53 27.73
N LYS A 57 -29.82 -3.17 28.50
CA LYS A 57 -29.91 -4.34 29.38
C LYS A 57 -29.91 -5.76 28.78
N GLY A 58 -28.85 -6.47 29.14
CA GLY A 58 -28.78 -7.94 29.10
C GLY A 58 -27.38 -8.49 29.22
N ASP A 59 -27.00 -8.83 30.40
CA ASP A 59 -25.82 -9.51 30.96
C ASP A 59 -25.29 -10.72 30.15
N ALA A 60 -23.96 -10.91 30.27
CA ALA A 60 -23.17 -12.13 30.15
C ALA A 60 -22.49 -12.47 28.78
N SER A 61 -21.18 -12.56 28.92
CA SER A 61 -20.18 -13.34 28.16
C SER A 61 -19.53 -12.69 26.93
N LYS A 62 -18.32 -12.17 27.21
CA LYS A 62 -17.25 -11.83 26.25
C LYS A 62 -16.90 -12.98 25.33
N PRO A 63 -16.60 -12.69 24.04
CA PRO A 63 -15.23 -12.64 23.63
C PRO A 63 -14.86 -11.28 23.00
N GLY A 64 -13.74 -10.76 23.43
CA GLY A 64 -13.31 -9.41 23.16
C GLY A 64 -13.02 -9.12 21.70
N ALA A 65 -13.79 -8.21 21.12
CA ALA A 65 -13.32 -7.36 20.04
C ALA A 65 -12.96 -6.03 20.69
N SER A 66 -11.72 -5.95 21.16
CA SER A 66 -11.13 -4.72 21.66
C SER A 66 -10.99 -3.73 20.52
N SER A 67 -11.99 -2.85 20.36
CA SER A 67 -11.79 -1.55 19.70
C SER A 67 -10.96 -0.71 20.68
N SER A 68 -9.68 -1.03 20.76
CA SER A 68 -8.74 -0.21 21.47
C SER A 68 -8.48 1.04 20.64
N LYS A 69 -9.06 2.15 21.07
CA LYS A 69 -8.42 3.44 20.94
C LYS A 69 -7.12 3.30 21.73
N THR A 70 -6.12 2.71 21.07
CA THR A 70 -4.80 2.52 21.64
C THR A 70 -4.17 3.91 21.69
N GLU A 71 -4.19 4.56 22.84
CA GLU A 71 -3.01 5.30 23.26
C GLU A 71 -1.86 4.34 23.04
N ALA A 72 -1.04 4.63 22.04
CA ALA A 72 0.16 3.86 21.75
C ALA A 72 0.97 3.86 23.03
N ALA A 73 0.95 2.75 23.77
CA ALA A 73 1.86 2.53 24.88
C ALA A 73 3.25 2.80 24.28
N ALA A 74 3.90 3.85 24.77
CA ALA A 74 5.20 4.26 24.26
C ALA A 74 6.14 3.08 24.44
N CYS A 75 6.66 2.53 23.32
CA CYS A 75 7.63 1.45 23.37
C CYS A 75 8.83 1.86 24.21
N GLU A 76 9.34 0.94 25.02
CA GLU A 76 10.63 1.16 25.68
C GLU A 76 11.72 1.37 24.62
N ALA A 77 12.64 2.29 24.90
CA ALA A 77 13.69 2.68 23.95
C ALA A 77 14.62 1.50 23.56
N THR A 78 14.60 0.43 24.33
CA THR A 78 15.42 -0.77 24.11
C THR A 78 14.64 -1.97 23.54
N ASP A 79 13.32 -1.86 23.42
CA ASP A 79 12.47 -2.92 22.87
C ASP A 79 12.40 -2.85 21.35
N LEU A 80 13.30 -3.61 20.70
CA LEU A 80 13.35 -3.72 19.25
C LEU A 80 12.03 -4.24 18.65
N SER A 81 11.38 -5.21 19.31
CA SER A 81 10.17 -5.81 18.78
C SER A 81 9.02 -4.80 18.73
N CYS A 82 8.84 -4.05 19.81
CA CYS A 82 7.84 -3.00 19.87
C CYS A 82 8.13 -1.88 18.87
N LEU A 83 9.34 -1.33 18.89
CA LEU A 83 9.75 -0.22 18.01
C LEU A 83 9.78 -0.62 16.54
N GLY A 84 10.26 -1.82 16.20
CA GLY A 84 10.30 -2.34 14.85
C GLY A 84 8.91 -2.56 14.26
N ASN A 85 7.99 -3.13 15.04
CA ASN A 85 6.61 -3.30 14.60
C ASN A 85 5.89 -1.95 14.46
N ALA A 86 6.09 -1.02 15.38
CA ALA A 86 5.51 0.32 15.31
C ALA A 86 6.00 1.10 14.07
N GLY A 87 7.26 0.92 13.68
CA GLY A 87 7.84 1.59 12.52
C GLY A 87 7.62 0.87 11.18
N ALA A 88 7.10 -0.37 11.16
CA ALA A 88 6.97 -1.17 9.93
C ALA A 88 6.10 -0.50 8.85
N ILE A 89 4.99 0.12 9.24
CA ILE A 89 4.12 0.87 8.31
C ILE A 89 4.88 2.07 7.73
N SER A 90 5.60 2.78 8.57
CA SER A 90 6.42 3.93 8.15
C SER A 90 7.54 3.52 7.20
N ALA A 91 8.19 2.39 7.45
CA ALA A 91 9.16 1.81 6.51
C ALA A 91 8.51 1.52 5.15
N GLY A 92 7.31 0.95 5.13
CA GLY A 92 6.53 0.75 3.90
C GLY A 92 6.24 2.05 3.13
N VAL A 93 6.07 3.17 3.83
CA VAL A 93 5.77 4.47 3.21
C VAL A 93 7.03 5.19 2.72
N TYR A 94 8.06 5.27 3.57
CA TYR A 94 9.22 6.13 3.30
C TYR A 94 10.36 5.39 2.62
N CYS A 95 10.64 4.13 3.00
CA CYS A 95 11.74 3.38 2.45
C CYS A 95 11.49 2.85 1.03
N VAL A 96 10.25 2.51 0.67
CA VAL A 96 9.92 1.88 -0.61
C VAL A 96 10.41 2.72 -1.79
N ARG A 97 10.12 4.02 -1.78
CA ARG A 97 10.56 4.94 -2.85
C ARG A 97 12.08 5.04 -2.96
N GLU A 98 12.77 4.99 -1.84
CA GLU A 98 14.24 5.05 -1.85
C GLU A 98 14.85 3.74 -2.35
N VAL A 99 14.22 2.59 -2.05
CA VAL A 99 14.61 1.29 -2.62
C VAL A 99 14.40 1.27 -4.14
N GLU A 100 13.27 1.77 -4.63
CA GLU A 100 12.97 1.85 -6.07
C GLU A 100 14.02 2.66 -6.86
N LYS A 101 14.54 3.73 -6.26
CA LYS A 101 15.61 4.57 -6.86
C LYS A 101 16.94 3.84 -7.05
N LEU A 102 17.16 2.70 -6.38
CA LEU A 102 18.36 1.89 -6.56
C LEU A 102 18.33 1.08 -7.85
N ALA A 103 17.17 0.90 -8.47
CA ALA A 103 17.05 0.19 -9.74
C ALA A 103 17.66 1.04 -10.88
N LYS A 104 18.61 0.47 -11.62
CA LYS A 104 19.24 1.13 -12.77
C LYS A 104 18.36 1.15 -14.02
N HIS A 105 17.45 0.19 -14.11
CA HIS A 105 16.50 0.03 -15.21
C HIS A 105 15.08 -0.03 -14.64
N ASP A 106 14.35 -1.08 -14.92
CA ASP A 106 13.01 -1.29 -14.39
C ASP A 106 13.03 -2.12 -13.10
N PHE A 107 11.98 -2.06 -12.32
CA PHE A 107 11.80 -2.86 -11.12
C PHE A 107 10.40 -3.46 -11.04
N LYS A 108 10.26 -4.52 -10.27
CA LYS A 108 9.00 -5.21 -10.08
C LYS A 108 8.88 -5.68 -8.64
N TRP A 109 7.84 -5.21 -7.95
CA TRP A 109 7.47 -5.76 -6.65
C TRP A 109 6.80 -7.12 -6.82
N THR A 110 7.12 -8.06 -5.96
CA THR A 110 6.62 -9.44 -5.98
C THR A 110 5.75 -9.79 -4.79
N ASP A 111 5.55 -8.85 -3.87
CA ASP A 111 4.66 -8.97 -2.72
C ASP A 111 3.18 -9.03 -3.14
N GLY A 112 2.38 -9.74 -2.37
CA GLY A 112 0.92 -9.75 -2.49
C GLY A 112 0.28 -8.48 -1.93
N LEU A 113 -1.01 -8.29 -2.21
CA LEU A 113 -1.77 -7.08 -1.85
C LEU A 113 -1.73 -6.73 -0.35
N LEU A 114 -1.61 -7.73 0.52
CA LEU A 114 -1.62 -7.60 1.98
C LEU A 114 -0.27 -7.97 2.62
N GLU A 115 0.74 -8.26 1.82
CA GLU A 115 2.06 -8.60 2.34
C GLU A 115 2.88 -7.34 2.64
N SER A 116 3.65 -7.42 3.73
CA SER A 116 4.63 -6.39 4.04
C SER A 116 5.80 -6.46 3.06
N LYS A 117 6.27 -5.30 2.61
CA LYS A 117 7.50 -5.21 1.80
C LYS A 117 8.78 -5.49 2.61
N PHE A 118 8.68 -5.43 3.93
CA PHE A 118 9.79 -5.71 4.83
C PHE A 118 9.44 -6.90 5.73
N ASP A 119 10.28 -7.93 5.69
CA ASP A 119 10.07 -9.19 6.41
C ASP A 119 10.70 -9.20 7.79
N ARG A 120 11.76 -8.42 7.96
CA ARG A 120 12.58 -8.39 9.18
C ARG A 120 13.04 -7.00 9.51
N PHE A 121 13.43 -6.81 10.76
CA PHE A 121 14.10 -5.59 11.22
C PHE A 121 15.17 -5.94 12.27
N ARG A 122 16.13 -5.06 12.40
CA ARG A 122 17.23 -5.18 13.38
C ARG A 122 17.71 -3.80 13.78
N TRP A 123 18.38 -3.71 14.90
CA TRP A 123 19.11 -2.49 15.22
C TRP A 123 20.20 -2.20 14.20
N LYS A 124 20.19 -1.00 13.66
CA LYS A 124 21.36 -0.41 13.02
C LYS A 124 22.25 0.23 14.05
N ASP A 125 21.64 1.03 14.90
CA ASP A 125 22.26 1.68 16.05
C ASP A 125 21.21 1.82 17.16
N LYS A 126 21.46 1.10 18.26
CA LYS A 126 20.54 1.04 19.40
C LYS A 126 20.54 2.34 20.20
N GLU A 127 21.67 3.02 20.29
CA GLU A 127 21.80 4.25 21.10
C GLU A 127 21.01 5.40 20.47
N SER A 128 21.11 5.56 19.17
CA SER A 128 20.34 6.57 18.41
C SER A 128 18.93 6.13 18.05
N GLY A 129 18.56 4.85 18.30
CA GLY A 129 17.25 4.29 17.99
C GLY A 129 17.01 4.08 16.48
N VAL A 130 18.08 3.90 15.70
CA VAL A 130 17.99 3.63 14.26
C VAL A 130 17.73 2.15 14.02
N ILE A 131 16.69 1.85 13.22
CA ILE A 131 16.29 0.48 12.87
C ILE A 131 16.50 0.26 11.38
N THR A 132 17.15 -0.87 11.03
CA THR A 132 17.23 -1.35 9.65
C THR A 132 16.07 -2.29 9.37
N TYR A 133 15.28 -1.98 8.36
CA TYR A 133 14.23 -2.84 7.80
C TYR A 133 14.77 -3.58 6.59
N LEU A 134 14.49 -4.89 6.50
CA LEU A 134 15.02 -5.79 5.47
C LEU A 134 13.86 -6.48 4.74
N GLY A 135 14.02 -6.65 3.42
CA GLY A 135 13.09 -7.40 2.57
C GLY A 135 13.76 -7.94 1.33
N ASP A 136 13.05 -8.84 0.63
CA ASP A 136 13.48 -9.42 -0.65
C ASP A 136 12.33 -9.52 -1.67
N LYS A 137 11.32 -8.66 -1.52
CA LYS A 137 10.09 -8.64 -2.31
C LYS A 137 10.19 -7.80 -3.59
N VAL A 138 11.37 -7.44 -4.04
CA VAL A 138 11.57 -6.68 -5.27
C VAL A 138 12.56 -7.38 -6.20
N GLN A 139 12.31 -7.25 -7.48
CA GLN A 139 13.23 -7.67 -8.54
C GLN A 139 13.69 -6.44 -9.30
N PHE A 140 14.99 -6.34 -9.56
CA PHE A 140 15.56 -5.32 -10.43
C PHE A 140 15.89 -5.91 -11.79
N GLN A 141 15.63 -5.14 -12.84
CA GLN A 141 15.97 -5.51 -14.19
C GLN A 141 17.46 -5.23 -14.44
N ASN A 142 18.18 -6.21 -14.99
CA ASN A 142 19.54 -6.02 -15.46
C ASN A 142 19.58 -5.41 -16.88
N GLY A 143 20.78 -5.05 -17.36
CA GLY A 143 20.95 -4.45 -18.70
C GLY A 143 20.57 -5.35 -19.88
N PHE A 144 20.25 -6.62 -19.65
CA PHE A 144 19.80 -7.59 -20.66
C PHE A 144 18.27 -7.83 -20.60
N GLY A 145 17.55 -7.08 -19.75
CA GLY A 145 16.11 -7.19 -19.61
C GLY A 145 15.62 -8.28 -18.63
N ALA A 146 16.53 -9.05 -18.03
CA ALA A 146 16.16 -10.09 -17.04
C ALA A 146 15.94 -9.47 -15.65
N PHE A 147 14.95 -9.99 -14.92
CA PHE A 147 14.66 -9.58 -13.55
C PHE A 147 15.34 -10.51 -12.54
N THR A 148 16.07 -9.95 -11.60
CA THR A 148 16.76 -10.66 -10.53
C THR A 148 16.24 -10.20 -9.18
N THR A 149 15.92 -11.14 -8.28
CA THR A 149 15.52 -10.83 -6.91
C THR A 149 16.68 -10.17 -6.16
N VAL A 150 16.38 -9.12 -5.42
CA VAL A 150 17.35 -8.42 -4.60
C VAL A 150 16.89 -8.37 -3.15
N THR A 151 17.83 -8.53 -2.23
CA THR A 151 17.66 -8.19 -0.83
C THR A 151 17.92 -6.70 -0.68
N TYR A 152 17.04 -6.00 -0.02
CA TYR A 152 17.19 -4.56 0.25
C TYR A 152 17.08 -4.29 1.74
N GLU A 153 17.77 -3.23 2.14
CA GLU A 153 17.82 -2.75 3.50
C GLU A 153 17.56 -1.24 3.52
N CYS A 154 16.82 -0.79 4.52
CA CYS A 154 16.55 0.61 4.76
C CYS A 154 16.77 0.96 6.22
N ASP A 155 17.65 1.91 6.48
CA ASP A 155 17.88 2.45 7.81
C ASP A 155 16.92 3.62 8.05
N LEU A 156 15.99 3.45 8.97
CA LEU A 156 14.99 4.43 9.34
C LEU A 156 15.33 5.03 10.70
N ALA A 157 15.31 6.34 10.79
CA ALA A 157 15.59 7.05 12.04
C ALA A 157 14.44 6.85 13.07
N LYS A 158 14.72 7.17 14.32
CA LYS A 158 13.78 7.07 15.45
C LYS A 158 12.46 7.83 15.25
N ASP A 159 12.46 8.85 14.41
CA ASP A 159 11.26 9.62 14.07
C ASP A 159 10.27 8.87 13.15
N ASN A 160 10.64 7.68 12.69
CA ASN A 160 9.90 6.85 11.75
C ASN A 160 9.54 7.56 10.42
N LYS A 161 10.32 8.56 10.02
CA LYS A 161 10.11 9.33 8.78
C LYS A 161 11.37 9.53 7.98
N THR A 162 12.48 9.78 8.66
CA THR A 162 13.75 10.10 8.01
C THR A 162 14.46 8.81 7.60
N VAL A 163 14.62 8.60 6.29
CA VAL A 163 15.44 7.53 5.73
C VAL A 163 16.89 7.99 5.72
N LEU A 164 17.75 7.28 6.46
CA LEU A 164 19.18 7.60 6.58
C LEU A 164 20.02 6.96 5.48
N ALA A 165 19.71 5.71 5.12
CA ALA A 165 20.39 5.00 4.05
C ALA A 165 19.52 3.88 3.50
N VAL A 166 19.70 3.59 2.20
CA VAL A 166 19.15 2.40 1.55
C VAL A 166 20.25 1.69 0.78
N ARG A 167 20.15 0.37 0.70
CA ARG A 167 21.09 -0.46 -0.05
C ARG A 167 20.38 -1.72 -0.56
N ALA A 168 20.86 -2.23 -1.68
CA ALA A 168 20.34 -3.45 -2.28
C ALA A 168 21.51 -4.35 -2.72
N LYS A 169 21.29 -5.66 -2.64
CA LYS A 169 22.21 -6.71 -3.04
C LYS A 169 21.44 -7.82 -3.73
N GLU A 170 21.98 -8.37 -4.82
CA GLU A 170 21.37 -9.54 -5.47
C GLU A 170 21.28 -10.73 -4.51
N GLY A 171 20.17 -11.45 -4.61
CA GLY A 171 19.87 -12.61 -3.80
C GLY A 171 18.66 -12.43 -2.90
N ARG A 172 18.31 -13.51 -2.18
CA ARG A 172 17.22 -13.55 -1.20
C ARG A 172 17.74 -13.45 0.23
N LEU A 173 16.84 -13.08 1.13
CA LEU A 173 17.06 -13.20 2.57
C LEU A 173 17.15 -14.69 2.95
N ASN A 174 18.20 -15.08 3.66
CA ASN A 174 18.37 -16.41 4.26
C ASN A 174 17.65 -16.49 5.61
#